data_e939dc0b849e97e46fabb5771cd9426f
#
_entry.id   e939dc0b849e97e46fabb5771cd9426f
#
_cell.length_a   1.000
_cell.length_b   1.000
_cell.length_c   1.000
_cell.angle_alpha   90.00
_cell.angle_beta   90.00
_cell.angle_gamma   90.00
#
_symmetry.space_group_name_H-M   'P 1'
#
loop_
_entity.id
_entity.type
_entity.pdbx_description
1 polymer ?
#
loop_
_entity_poly.entity_id
_entity_poly.type
_entity_poly.pdbx_seq_one_letter_code
_entity_poly.pdbx_strand_id
1 'polypeptide(L)'
;MISARVFYASAIVAALALGGCQGGSVSPPPFNTGSPVFTITAGGSSNMEAMQSFRFYPSSLTVNVGDTVHWAFPSGEPHTVTLLGPRTAYPPPTDPTSAQPFGGPTYDATTYTSSGFLLLGKSYSLTFTNPGTYTYTCLLHGPAMRGTIVVQPSGTPYPPSNTVAELGASAAQAADLALGTTAVSQFPYAPGGPHLVAGLTPGLTVGPPSPVAVQRFLDGPSLAVTSVTVHVGDIVTWTNQSNNAPHTVTIAPVGAPFPILNPFAPPTGGNVYDGTMLVNSGVLFSGASFSLKFTTVGTFTYQCLFHDDTEHMIGTVIVQ
;
A
#
# COMPACT_ATOMS: atom_id res chain seq x y z
N MET A 1 -10.12 -58.65 -10.94
CA MET A 1 -10.53 -58.86 -9.53
C MET A 1 -10.20 -57.60 -8.78
N ILE A 2 -11.19 -56.73 -8.63
CA ILE A 2 -11.05 -55.46 -7.92
C ILE A 2 -11.90 -55.56 -6.67
N SER A 3 -11.27 -55.52 -5.50
CA SER A 3 -11.92 -55.60 -4.17
C SER A 3 -12.34 -54.21 -3.71
N ALA A 4 -13.63 -53.98 -3.60
CA ALA A 4 -14.23 -52.79 -3.02
C ALA A 4 -14.22 -52.92 -1.49
N ARG A 5 -13.66 -51.96 -0.78
CA ARG A 5 -13.76 -51.82 0.68
C ARG A 5 -14.90 -50.86 1.01
N VAL A 6 -15.91 -51.42 1.66
CA VAL A 6 -17.05 -50.69 2.23
C VAL A 6 -16.64 -50.14 3.60
N PHE A 7 -16.81 -48.85 3.82
CA PHE A 7 -16.66 -48.24 5.15
C PHE A 7 -18.02 -48.16 5.82
N TYR A 8 -18.14 -48.81 6.96
CA TYR A 8 -19.29 -48.67 7.85
C TYR A 8 -19.14 -47.40 8.71
N ALA A 9 -20.11 -46.52 8.65
CA ALA A 9 -20.24 -45.39 9.57
C ALA A 9 -21.04 -45.89 10.81
N SER A 10 -20.37 -45.89 11.95
CA SER A 10 -20.99 -46.16 13.25
C SER A 10 -21.62 -44.89 13.79
N ALA A 11 -22.92 -44.86 13.90
CA ALA A 11 -23.68 -43.81 14.60
C ALA A 11 -23.60 -44.07 16.11
N ILE A 12 -23.04 -43.15 16.86
CA ILE A 12 -23.07 -43.14 18.33
C ILE A 12 -24.32 -42.36 18.77
N VAL A 13 -25.26 -43.05 19.35
CA VAL A 13 -26.42 -42.44 20.04
C VAL A 13 -25.95 -42.06 21.45
N ALA A 14 -25.87 -40.79 21.75
CA ALA A 14 -25.64 -40.29 23.09
C ALA A 14 -26.98 -40.11 23.83
N ALA A 15 -27.15 -40.82 24.91
CA ALA A 15 -28.29 -40.69 25.81
C ALA A 15 -28.22 -39.39 26.60
N LEU A 16 -29.24 -38.55 26.52
CA LEU A 16 -29.40 -37.37 27.39
C LEU A 16 -29.83 -37.84 28.78
N ALA A 17 -28.97 -37.68 29.78
CA ALA A 17 -29.34 -37.72 31.18
C ALA A 17 -29.85 -36.34 31.62
N LEU A 18 -31.13 -36.26 31.99
CA LEU A 18 -31.71 -35.07 32.62
C LEU A 18 -31.23 -35.00 34.08
N GLY A 19 -30.21 -34.21 34.32
CA GLY A 19 -29.72 -33.83 35.66
C GLY A 19 -30.26 -32.46 36.03
N GLY A 20 -30.88 -32.38 37.22
CA GLY A 20 -31.64 -31.27 37.73
C GLY A 20 -30.90 -29.92 37.81
N CYS A 21 -31.66 -28.87 37.65
CA CYS A 21 -31.29 -27.47 37.83
C CYS A 21 -30.85 -27.21 39.27
N GLN A 22 -29.56 -27.01 39.50
CA GLN A 22 -29.10 -26.17 40.59
C GLN A 22 -28.74 -24.82 40.00
N GLY A 23 -29.48 -23.78 40.37
CA GLY A 23 -29.26 -22.39 40.02
C GLY A 23 -27.98 -21.84 40.62
N GLY A 24 -26.84 -22.10 39.94
CA GLY A 24 -25.62 -21.31 40.15
C GLY A 24 -25.74 -20.05 39.34
N SER A 25 -25.77 -18.89 39.98
CA SER A 25 -25.62 -17.60 39.33
C SER A 25 -24.22 -17.56 38.72
N VAL A 26 -24.12 -17.86 37.41
CA VAL A 26 -22.92 -17.62 36.63
C VAL A 26 -22.85 -16.12 36.48
N SER A 27 -21.99 -15.46 37.27
CA SER A 27 -21.66 -14.08 37.02
C SER A 27 -21.10 -13.99 35.60
N PRO A 28 -21.59 -13.10 34.75
CA PRO A 28 -20.98 -12.89 33.45
C PRO A 28 -19.48 -12.56 33.67
N PRO A 29 -18.59 -13.00 32.78
CA PRO A 29 -17.19 -12.67 32.89
C PRO A 29 -17.05 -11.15 33.04
N PRO A 30 -16.10 -10.65 33.83
CA PRO A 30 -15.92 -9.23 34.02
C PRO A 30 -15.73 -8.59 32.64
N PHE A 31 -16.61 -7.64 32.31
CA PHE A 31 -16.41 -6.80 31.12
C PHE A 31 -15.03 -6.19 31.26
N ASN A 32 -14.19 -6.39 30.25
CA ASN A 32 -12.90 -5.72 30.18
C ASN A 32 -13.19 -4.21 30.18
N THR A 33 -12.86 -3.51 31.27
CA THR A 33 -13.18 -2.10 31.49
C THR A 33 -12.29 -1.14 30.71
N GLY A 34 -11.45 -1.67 29.80
CA GLY A 34 -10.69 -0.87 28.84
C GLY A 34 -11.60 -0.38 27.71
N SER A 35 -11.41 0.86 27.27
CA SER A 35 -12.08 1.36 26.06
C SER A 35 -11.75 0.46 24.87
N PRO A 36 -12.72 0.17 23.98
CA PRO A 36 -12.47 -0.63 22.78
C PRO A 36 -11.35 -0.05 21.93
N VAL A 37 -10.58 -0.94 21.32
CA VAL A 37 -9.58 -0.57 20.30
C VAL A 37 -10.07 -1.11 18.96
N PHE A 38 -10.28 -0.19 18.04
CA PHE A 38 -10.71 -0.49 16.67
C PHE A 38 -9.48 -0.52 15.76
N THR A 39 -9.38 -1.50 14.88
CA THR A 39 -8.24 -1.63 13.97
C THR A 39 -8.62 -1.28 12.54
N ILE A 40 -7.80 -0.48 11.89
CA ILE A 40 -7.85 -0.15 10.47
C ILE A 40 -6.53 -0.58 9.84
N THR A 41 -6.60 -1.28 8.72
CA THR A 41 -5.42 -1.61 7.91
C THR A 41 -5.15 -0.47 6.92
N ALA A 42 -3.94 0.06 6.92
CA ALA A 42 -3.49 1.09 6.00
C ALA A 42 -2.73 0.44 4.83
N GLY A 43 -3.35 0.46 3.66
CA GLY A 43 -2.80 -0.19 2.49
C GLY A 43 -2.88 -1.72 2.55
N GLY A 44 -2.15 -2.36 1.68
CA GLY A 44 -1.97 -3.79 1.60
C GLY A 44 -1.19 -4.16 0.36
N SER A 45 -0.60 -5.35 0.36
CA SER A 45 0.23 -5.82 -0.74
C SER A 45 -0.04 -7.27 -1.11
N SER A 46 0.35 -7.65 -2.32
CA SER A 46 0.35 -9.02 -2.80
C SER A 46 1.41 -9.22 -3.89
N ASN A 47 1.59 -10.47 -4.33
CA ASN A 47 2.55 -10.82 -5.38
C ASN A 47 3.97 -10.31 -5.09
N MET A 48 4.50 -10.65 -3.91
CA MET A 48 5.82 -10.20 -3.44
C MET A 48 5.95 -8.66 -3.49
N GLU A 49 5.00 -7.97 -2.87
CA GLU A 49 4.91 -6.51 -2.80
C GLU A 49 4.72 -5.79 -4.16
N ALA A 50 4.55 -6.52 -5.26
CA ALA A 50 4.34 -5.91 -6.57
C ALA A 50 3.02 -5.17 -6.71
N MET A 51 1.99 -5.60 -5.98
CA MET A 51 0.67 -4.99 -5.94
C MET A 51 0.50 -4.25 -4.64
N GLN A 52 0.21 -2.96 -4.71
CA GLN A 52 0.01 -2.11 -3.52
C GLN A 52 -1.38 -1.49 -3.56
N SER A 53 -2.13 -1.59 -2.46
CA SER A 53 -3.43 -0.93 -2.35
C SER A 53 -3.33 0.36 -1.54
N PHE A 54 -4.03 1.40 -2.00
CA PHE A 54 -4.01 2.75 -1.45
C PHE A 54 -5.36 3.10 -0.83
N ARG A 55 -5.80 2.28 0.11
CA ARG A 55 -7.00 2.49 0.92
C ARG A 55 -6.77 2.15 2.37
N PHE A 56 -7.67 2.64 3.21
CA PHE A 56 -7.83 2.22 4.59
C PHE A 56 -8.96 1.18 4.67
N TYR A 57 -8.73 0.08 5.38
CA TYR A 57 -9.66 -1.04 5.52
C TYR A 57 -9.98 -1.32 6.99
N PRO A 58 -11.22 -1.03 7.44
CA PRO A 58 -12.28 -0.35 6.70
C PRO A 58 -11.97 1.14 6.50
N SER A 59 -12.60 1.75 5.48
CA SER A 59 -12.44 3.16 5.18
C SER A 59 -13.27 4.08 6.08
N SER A 60 -14.21 3.53 6.84
CA SER A 60 -15.04 4.27 7.78
C SER A 60 -15.37 3.43 9.01
N LEU A 61 -15.25 4.05 10.18
CA LEU A 61 -15.65 3.47 11.47
C LEU A 61 -16.38 4.50 12.30
N THR A 62 -17.32 4.03 13.16
CA THR A 62 -17.95 4.83 14.21
C THR A 62 -17.40 4.38 15.56
N VAL A 63 -16.89 5.32 16.34
CA VAL A 63 -16.30 5.10 17.65
C VAL A 63 -16.94 6.04 18.68
N ASN A 64 -16.75 5.80 19.96
CA ASN A 64 -17.19 6.68 21.02
C ASN A 64 -16.06 7.60 21.49
N VAL A 65 -16.41 8.72 22.07
CA VAL A 65 -15.46 9.54 22.83
C VAL A 65 -14.75 8.67 23.86
N GLY A 66 -13.42 8.68 23.84
CA GLY A 66 -12.54 7.87 24.69
C GLY A 66 -12.06 6.58 24.04
N ASP A 67 -12.60 6.17 22.88
CA ASP A 67 -12.11 5.00 22.15
C ASP A 67 -10.82 5.30 21.39
N THR A 68 -10.04 4.25 21.17
CA THR A 68 -8.79 4.32 20.42
C THR A 68 -8.94 3.63 19.07
N VAL A 69 -8.50 4.29 18.01
CA VAL A 69 -8.34 3.69 16.68
C VAL A 69 -6.88 3.39 16.47
N HIS A 70 -6.61 2.18 16.04
CA HIS A 70 -5.29 1.65 15.74
C HIS A 70 -5.15 1.40 14.24
N TRP A 71 -4.18 2.04 13.59
CA TRP A 71 -3.85 1.79 12.19
C TRP A 71 -2.62 0.88 12.12
N ALA A 72 -2.77 -0.25 11.42
CA ALA A 72 -1.70 -1.19 11.10
C ALA A 72 -1.22 -0.99 9.67
N PHE A 73 0.08 -1.09 9.43
CA PHE A 73 0.74 -0.87 8.14
C PHE A 73 1.39 -2.19 7.68
N PRO A 74 0.65 -3.05 6.96
CA PRO A 74 1.14 -4.37 6.56
C PRO A 74 1.86 -4.39 5.21
N SER A 75 1.96 -3.26 4.49
CA SER A 75 2.61 -3.17 3.18
C SER A 75 3.95 -2.44 3.25
N GLY A 76 4.82 -2.70 2.28
CA GLY A 76 6.10 -2.00 2.12
C GLY A 76 5.92 -0.53 1.75
N GLU A 77 4.86 -0.21 1.02
CA GLU A 77 4.53 1.15 0.63
C GLU A 77 4.34 2.06 1.86
N PRO A 78 5.02 3.20 1.94
CA PRO A 78 4.86 4.12 3.06
C PRO A 78 3.50 4.82 3.04
N HIS A 79 2.85 4.89 4.19
CA HIS A 79 1.59 5.61 4.35
C HIS A 79 1.64 6.56 5.55
N THR A 80 0.71 7.52 5.56
CA THR A 80 0.44 8.37 6.74
C THR A 80 -1.02 8.29 7.15
N VAL A 81 -1.28 8.58 8.41
CA VAL A 81 -2.62 8.93 8.92
C VAL A 81 -2.56 10.39 9.33
N THR A 82 -3.22 11.26 8.57
CA THR A 82 -3.12 12.71 8.78
C THR A 82 -4.49 13.34 8.87
N LEU A 83 -4.75 14.04 9.99
CA LEU A 83 -5.96 14.79 10.27
C LEU A 83 -5.63 16.29 10.27
N LEU A 84 -6.45 17.09 9.59
CA LEU A 84 -6.18 18.51 9.38
C LEU A 84 -6.23 19.35 10.67
N GLY A 85 -7.09 18.99 11.64
CA GLY A 85 -7.37 19.89 12.75
C GLY A 85 -7.88 21.23 12.23
N PRO A 86 -7.29 22.34 12.65
CA PRO A 86 -7.69 23.68 12.22
C PRO A 86 -7.10 24.11 10.86
N ARG A 87 -6.24 23.29 10.24
CA ARG A 87 -5.63 23.63 8.93
C ARG A 87 -6.67 23.51 7.82
N THR A 88 -6.52 24.35 6.79
CA THR A 88 -7.39 24.37 5.60
C THR A 88 -6.89 23.48 4.47
N ALA A 89 -5.62 23.07 4.52
CA ALA A 89 -4.99 22.22 3.50
C ALA A 89 -3.97 21.26 4.11
N TYR A 90 -3.81 20.08 3.50
CA TYR A 90 -2.76 19.15 3.82
C TYR A 90 -1.42 19.65 3.30
N PRO A 91 -0.31 19.46 4.03
CA PRO A 91 1.01 19.74 3.49
C PRO A 91 1.32 18.77 2.33
N PRO A 92 2.11 19.19 1.32
CA PRO A 92 2.54 18.28 0.26
C PRO A 92 3.48 17.20 0.82
N PRO A 93 3.55 16.01 0.20
CA PRO A 93 4.44 14.94 0.67
C PRO A 93 5.94 15.34 0.64
N THR A 94 6.29 16.30 -0.22
CA THR A 94 7.65 16.87 -0.32
C THR A 94 8.02 17.84 0.81
N ASP A 95 7.05 18.27 1.64
CA ASP A 95 7.33 19.08 2.81
C ASP A 95 8.08 18.21 3.84
N PRO A 96 9.27 18.64 4.31
CA PRO A 96 10.06 17.87 5.28
C PRO A 96 9.28 17.52 6.57
N THR A 97 8.30 18.33 6.95
CA THR A 97 7.45 18.07 8.12
C THR A 97 6.46 16.92 7.92
N SER A 98 6.15 16.56 6.66
CA SER A 98 5.23 15.46 6.33
C SER A 98 5.79 14.09 6.70
N ALA A 99 7.11 13.94 6.72
CA ALA A 99 7.77 12.70 7.09
C ALA A 99 7.79 12.45 8.60
N GLN A 100 7.55 13.46 9.42
CA GLN A 100 7.65 13.38 10.88
C GLN A 100 6.28 13.27 11.54
N PRO A 101 6.17 12.52 12.64
CA PRO A 101 4.94 12.52 13.45
C PRO A 101 4.71 13.91 14.06
N PHE A 102 3.46 14.30 14.13
CA PHE A 102 3.02 15.55 14.74
C PHE A 102 1.70 15.36 15.51
N GLY A 103 1.53 16.06 16.63
CA GLY A 103 0.40 15.90 17.53
C GLY A 103 0.63 14.82 18.58
N GLY A 104 -0.34 14.64 19.45
CA GLY A 104 -0.26 13.68 20.57
C GLY A 104 -0.97 12.37 20.27
N PRO A 105 -1.09 11.47 21.27
CA PRO A 105 -1.84 10.23 21.16
C PRO A 105 -3.37 10.46 21.21
N THR A 106 -3.81 11.69 21.43
CA THR A 106 -5.23 12.07 21.47
C THR A 106 -5.56 13.07 20.37
N TYR A 107 -6.80 13.05 19.90
CA TYR A 107 -7.30 13.96 18.87
C TYR A 107 -8.65 14.58 19.28
N ASP A 108 -8.69 15.91 19.30
CA ASP A 108 -9.86 16.73 19.65
C ASP A 108 -10.26 17.72 18.54
N ALA A 109 -9.63 17.63 17.38
CA ALA A 109 -9.74 18.53 16.23
C ALA A 109 -9.11 19.93 16.40
N THR A 110 -8.50 20.25 17.52
CA THR A 110 -7.84 21.55 17.73
C THR A 110 -6.41 21.62 17.21
N THR A 111 -5.82 20.47 16.90
CA THR A 111 -4.41 20.37 16.47
C THR A 111 -4.31 19.54 15.19
N TYR A 112 -3.49 19.99 14.22
CA TYR A 112 -3.03 19.16 13.12
C TYR A 112 -2.31 17.94 13.68
N THR A 113 -2.66 16.76 13.19
CA THR A 113 -2.12 15.51 13.71
C THR A 113 -1.73 14.59 12.55
N SER A 114 -0.51 14.07 12.59
CA SER A 114 0.04 13.16 11.56
C SER A 114 0.88 12.06 12.18
N SER A 115 0.78 10.86 11.65
CA SER A 115 1.66 9.75 12.03
C SER A 115 3.10 9.92 11.53
N GLY A 116 3.36 10.83 10.58
CA GLY A 116 4.52 10.77 9.70
C GLY A 116 4.43 9.56 8.76
N PHE A 117 5.47 9.33 7.95
CA PHE A 117 5.54 8.14 7.09
C PHE A 117 5.83 6.89 7.91
N LEU A 118 4.96 5.90 7.77
CA LEU A 118 5.08 4.60 8.43
C LEU A 118 5.19 3.50 7.38
N LEU A 119 6.14 2.60 7.60
CA LEU A 119 6.49 1.49 6.74
C LEU A 119 5.94 0.17 7.30
N LEU A 120 6.21 -0.91 6.58
CA LEU A 120 5.86 -2.29 6.92
C LEU A 120 6.08 -2.61 8.41
N GLY A 121 5.07 -3.18 9.03
CA GLY A 121 5.08 -3.63 10.43
C GLY A 121 4.98 -2.52 11.47
N LYS A 122 4.86 -1.26 11.04
CA LYS A 122 4.60 -0.14 11.95
C LYS A 122 3.11 0.00 12.25
N SER A 123 2.82 0.81 13.25
CA SER A 123 1.44 1.13 13.65
C SER A 123 1.33 2.54 14.19
N TYR A 124 0.11 3.05 14.22
CA TYR A 124 -0.23 4.35 14.78
C TYR A 124 -1.56 4.26 15.53
N SER A 125 -1.72 4.98 16.62
CA SER A 125 -2.95 4.97 17.41
C SER A 125 -3.35 6.36 17.82
N LEU A 126 -4.66 6.66 17.79
CA LEU A 126 -5.25 7.88 18.30
C LEU A 126 -6.48 7.57 19.15
N THR A 127 -6.60 8.24 20.29
CA THR A 127 -7.81 8.28 21.10
C THR A 127 -8.59 9.54 20.77
N PHE A 128 -9.87 9.41 20.42
CA PHE A 128 -10.71 10.54 20.06
C PHE A 128 -11.45 11.08 21.29
N THR A 129 -11.30 12.39 21.55
CA THR A 129 -11.80 13.01 22.78
C THR A 129 -13.01 13.90 22.59
N ASN A 130 -13.36 14.26 21.36
CA ASN A 130 -14.53 15.07 21.04
C ASN A 130 -15.44 14.36 20.02
N PRO A 131 -16.78 14.48 20.13
CA PRO A 131 -17.69 14.01 19.11
C PRO A 131 -17.51 14.78 17.80
N GLY A 132 -17.68 14.09 16.65
CA GLY A 132 -17.57 14.73 15.35
C GLY A 132 -17.34 13.70 14.22
N THR A 133 -17.24 14.20 13.00
CA THR A 133 -16.85 13.40 11.85
C THR A 133 -15.50 13.89 11.33
N TYR A 134 -14.51 13.02 11.39
CA TYR A 134 -13.12 13.34 11.11
C TYR A 134 -12.62 12.57 9.90
N THR A 135 -12.28 13.31 8.85
CA THR A 135 -11.61 12.73 7.68
C THR A 135 -10.10 12.78 7.88
N TYR A 136 -9.45 11.68 7.55
CA TYR A 136 -8.00 11.58 7.51
C TYR A 136 -7.54 11.10 6.14
N THR A 137 -6.30 11.39 5.77
CA THR A 137 -5.72 11.03 4.47
C THR A 137 -4.29 10.54 4.62
N CYS A 138 -3.84 9.77 3.65
CA CYS A 138 -2.42 9.54 3.43
C CYS A 138 -1.85 10.71 2.63
N LEU A 139 -0.80 11.37 3.12
CA LEU A 139 -0.18 12.51 2.43
C LEU A 139 0.47 12.10 1.10
N LEU A 140 1.03 10.88 1.04
CA LEU A 140 1.71 10.38 -0.16
C LEU A 140 0.71 10.09 -1.30
N HIS A 141 -0.43 9.47 -0.98
CA HIS A 141 -1.42 9.03 -1.97
C HIS A 141 -2.62 9.99 -2.10
N GLY A 142 -2.62 11.05 -1.32
CA GLY A 142 -3.57 12.16 -1.42
C GLY A 142 -5.04 11.75 -1.34
N PRO A 143 -5.91 12.37 -2.16
CA PRO A 143 -7.35 12.15 -2.12
C PRO A 143 -7.81 10.72 -2.41
N ALA A 144 -6.97 9.90 -3.06
CA ALA A 144 -7.28 8.50 -3.36
C ALA A 144 -7.35 7.65 -2.09
N MET A 145 -6.50 7.96 -1.09
CA MET A 145 -6.39 7.21 0.14
C MET A 145 -6.91 8.03 1.33
N ARG A 146 -8.21 7.94 1.56
CA ARG A 146 -8.92 8.63 2.65
C ARG A 146 -9.70 7.66 3.51
N GLY A 147 -9.89 8.04 4.78
CA GLY A 147 -10.81 7.38 5.68
C GLY A 147 -11.58 8.37 6.53
N THR A 148 -12.60 7.87 7.23
CA THR A 148 -13.49 8.66 8.07
C THR A 148 -13.70 7.97 9.42
N ILE A 149 -13.55 8.72 10.50
CA ILE A 149 -13.93 8.31 11.84
C ILE A 149 -15.11 9.17 12.28
N VAL A 150 -16.24 8.53 12.56
CA VAL A 150 -17.40 9.16 13.20
C VAL A 150 -17.28 8.93 14.68
N VAL A 151 -17.08 9.99 15.44
CA VAL A 151 -16.99 9.94 16.92
C VAL A 151 -18.32 10.37 17.51
N GLN A 152 -18.98 9.47 18.20
CA GLN A 152 -20.24 9.73 18.90
C GLN A 152 -20.01 9.89 20.40
N PRO A 153 -20.99 10.44 21.18
CA PRO A 153 -20.84 10.59 22.61
C PRO A 153 -20.52 9.25 23.31
N SER A 154 -19.77 9.33 24.41
CA SER A 154 -19.40 8.14 25.20
C SER A 154 -20.64 7.35 25.64
N GLY A 155 -20.52 6.01 25.56
CA GLY A 155 -21.61 5.09 25.93
C GLY A 155 -22.72 4.94 24.88
N THR A 156 -22.60 5.56 23.72
CA THR A 156 -23.54 5.33 22.61
C THR A 156 -23.34 3.94 22.03
N PRO A 157 -24.41 3.16 21.75
CA PRO A 157 -24.27 1.86 21.08
C PRO A 157 -23.60 1.98 19.71
N TYR A 158 -22.65 1.09 19.41
CA TYR A 158 -22.00 1.07 18.10
C TYR A 158 -23.00 0.61 17.02
N PRO A 159 -22.96 1.23 15.82
CA PRO A 159 -23.85 0.84 14.75
C PRO A 159 -23.45 -0.54 14.19
N PRO A 160 -24.42 -1.38 13.75
CA PRO A 160 -24.13 -2.67 13.11
C PRO A 160 -23.22 -2.57 11.88
N SER A 161 -23.19 -1.38 11.24
CA SER A 161 -22.29 -1.11 10.10
C SER A 161 -20.80 -1.26 10.44
N ASN A 162 -20.38 -1.05 11.70
CA ASN A 162 -18.99 -1.29 12.10
C ASN A 162 -18.61 -2.76 11.93
N THR A 163 -19.42 -3.68 12.46
CA THR A 163 -19.16 -5.10 12.32
C THR A 163 -19.10 -5.53 10.84
N VAL A 164 -20.02 -5.02 10.01
CA VAL A 164 -20.00 -5.28 8.57
C VAL A 164 -18.72 -4.74 7.90
N ALA A 165 -18.31 -3.53 8.26
CA ALA A 165 -17.11 -2.91 7.72
C ALA A 165 -15.83 -3.66 8.14
N GLU A 166 -15.72 -4.05 9.41
CA GLU A 166 -14.57 -4.80 9.93
C GLU A 166 -14.48 -6.21 9.31
N LEU A 167 -15.61 -6.95 9.25
CA LEU A 167 -15.64 -8.28 8.62
C LEU A 167 -15.36 -8.22 7.12
N GLY A 168 -15.79 -7.15 6.44
CA GLY A 168 -15.57 -6.94 5.01
C GLY A 168 -14.18 -6.40 4.66
N ALA A 169 -13.40 -5.91 5.61
CA ALA A 169 -12.14 -5.21 5.36
C ALA A 169 -11.13 -6.05 4.56
N SER A 170 -10.88 -7.29 4.98
CA SER A 170 -9.94 -8.18 4.28
C SER A 170 -10.40 -8.56 2.88
N ALA A 171 -11.71 -8.78 2.69
CA ALA A 171 -12.27 -9.08 1.38
C ALA A 171 -12.19 -7.88 0.43
N ALA A 172 -12.43 -6.66 0.94
CA ALA A 172 -12.29 -5.43 0.18
C ALA A 172 -10.82 -5.20 -0.25
N GLN A 173 -9.87 -5.41 0.67
CA GLN A 173 -8.44 -5.33 0.36
C GLN A 173 -8.03 -6.33 -0.73
N ALA A 174 -8.44 -7.60 -0.60
CA ALA A 174 -8.14 -8.63 -1.59
C ALA A 174 -8.76 -8.31 -2.97
N ALA A 175 -9.98 -7.77 -3.00
CA ALA A 175 -10.63 -7.35 -4.23
C ALA A 175 -9.88 -6.19 -4.92
N ASP A 176 -9.43 -5.20 -4.16
CA ASP A 176 -8.63 -4.10 -4.69
C ASP A 176 -7.30 -4.63 -5.27
N LEU A 177 -6.57 -5.49 -4.55
CA LEU A 177 -5.31 -6.05 -5.03
C LEU A 177 -5.47 -6.90 -6.31
N ALA A 178 -6.59 -7.59 -6.48
CA ALA A 178 -6.90 -8.36 -7.68
C ALA A 178 -7.04 -7.47 -8.94
N LEU A 179 -7.42 -6.18 -8.79
CA LEU A 179 -7.47 -5.23 -9.91
C LEU A 179 -6.09 -5.01 -10.54
N GLY A 180 -5.02 -5.03 -9.74
CA GLY A 180 -3.65 -4.89 -10.24
C GLY A 180 -3.26 -6.03 -11.19
N THR A 181 -3.57 -7.28 -10.84
CA THR A 181 -3.31 -8.43 -11.72
C THR A 181 -4.08 -8.32 -13.05
N THR A 182 -5.33 -7.89 -12.98
CA THR A 182 -6.14 -7.64 -14.18
C THR A 182 -5.53 -6.55 -15.04
N ALA A 183 -5.08 -5.45 -14.43
CA ALA A 183 -4.46 -4.35 -15.16
C ALA A 183 -3.21 -4.78 -15.92
N VAL A 184 -2.32 -5.56 -15.28
CA VAL A 184 -1.11 -6.07 -15.91
C VAL A 184 -1.44 -6.95 -17.11
N SER A 185 -2.43 -7.84 -17.00
CA SER A 185 -2.81 -8.74 -18.09
C SER A 185 -3.51 -8.05 -19.27
N GLN A 186 -4.15 -6.92 -19.03
CA GLN A 186 -4.94 -6.18 -20.04
C GLN A 186 -4.24 -4.94 -20.59
N PHE A 187 -3.10 -4.55 -20.03
CA PHE A 187 -2.38 -3.37 -20.50
C PHE A 187 -1.85 -3.58 -21.93
N PRO A 188 -2.06 -2.61 -22.85
CA PRO A 188 -1.60 -2.71 -24.23
C PRO A 188 -0.09 -2.42 -24.32
N TYR A 189 0.74 -3.38 -23.99
CA TYR A 189 2.20 -3.26 -24.15
C TYR A 189 2.58 -3.04 -25.61
N ALA A 190 3.52 -2.11 -25.86
CA ALA A 190 4.04 -1.89 -27.20
C ALA A 190 4.97 -3.07 -27.57
N PRO A 191 4.67 -3.86 -28.61
CA PRO A 191 5.52 -4.97 -28.98
C PRO A 191 6.85 -4.47 -29.57
N GLY A 192 7.95 -5.05 -29.11
CA GLY A 192 9.23 -5.08 -29.83
C GLY A 192 10.09 -3.82 -29.78
N GLY A 193 9.96 -2.97 -28.78
CA GLY A 193 10.85 -1.82 -28.60
C GLY A 193 11.37 -1.69 -27.16
N PRO A 194 12.46 -0.97 -26.91
CA PRO A 194 13.00 -0.74 -25.59
C PRO A 194 12.16 0.30 -24.80
N HIS A 195 10.84 0.10 -24.80
CA HIS A 195 9.88 0.91 -24.03
C HIS A 195 9.38 0.10 -22.85
N LEU A 196 9.68 0.60 -21.65
CA LEU A 196 9.32 -0.02 -20.40
C LEU A 196 8.24 0.80 -19.70
N VAL A 197 7.30 0.11 -19.07
CA VAL A 197 6.33 0.74 -18.18
C VAL A 197 6.91 0.77 -16.77
N ALA A 198 7.04 1.97 -16.19
CA ALA A 198 7.43 2.15 -14.81
C ALA A 198 6.17 2.31 -13.95
N GLY A 199 5.72 1.22 -13.36
CA GLY A 199 4.48 1.17 -12.60
C GLY A 199 3.21 1.25 -13.46
N LEU A 200 2.12 0.70 -12.96
CA LEU A 200 0.83 0.65 -13.65
C LEU A 200 -0.31 0.86 -12.66
N THR A 201 -1.32 1.63 -13.05
CA THR A 201 -2.55 1.80 -12.28
C THR A 201 -3.76 1.40 -13.11
N PRO A 202 -4.63 0.51 -12.63
CA PRO A 202 -5.87 0.16 -13.33
C PRO A 202 -6.78 1.36 -13.53
N GLY A 203 -7.47 1.43 -14.67
CA GLY A 203 -8.52 2.42 -14.90
C GLY A 203 -8.02 3.82 -15.26
N LEU A 204 -6.92 3.95 -15.98
CA LEU A 204 -6.35 5.21 -16.47
C LEU A 204 -7.30 6.10 -17.32
N THR A 205 -8.44 5.58 -17.73
CA THR A 205 -9.41 6.31 -18.57
C THR A 205 -10.61 6.75 -17.74
N VAL A 206 -10.56 7.94 -17.18
CA VAL A 206 -11.70 8.68 -16.62
C VAL A 206 -12.48 7.94 -15.51
N GLY A 207 -12.11 8.17 -14.28
CA GLY A 207 -12.79 7.66 -13.07
C GLY A 207 -12.11 8.15 -11.79
N PRO A 208 -12.66 7.83 -10.62
CA PRO A 208 -11.95 8.08 -9.37
C PRO A 208 -10.59 7.37 -9.39
N PRO A 209 -9.57 7.90 -8.70
CA PRO A 209 -8.24 7.28 -8.65
C PRO A 209 -8.35 5.80 -8.26
N SER A 210 -7.64 4.93 -8.98
CA SER A 210 -7.62 3.52 -8.66
C SER A 210 -7.11 3.29 -7.23
N PRO A 211 -7.72 2.35 -6.48
CA PRO A 211 -7.26 2.02 -5.14
C PRO A 211 -6.00 1.16 -5.12
N VAL A 212 -5.45 0.81 -6.27
CA VAL A 212 -4.29 -0.08 -6.37
C VAL A 212 -3.30 0.42 -7.41
N ALA A 213 -2.00 0.20 -7.19
CA ALA A 213 -0.96 0.34 -8.19
C ALA A 213 -0.08 -0.91 -8.25
N VAL A 214 0.56 -1.09 -9.38
CA VAL A 214 1.58 -2.11 -9.64
C VAL A 214 2.94 -1.45 -9.56
N GLN A 215 3.75 -1.85 -8.59
CA GLN A 215 5.08 -1.31 -8.33
C GLN A 215 6.13 -2.21 -8.97
N ARG A 216 6.18 -2.21 -10.31
CA ARG A 216 7.14 -2.97 -11.12
C ARG A 216 7.53 -2.20 -12.38
N PHE A 217 8.73 -2.49 -12.87
CA PHE A 217 9.06 -2.22 -14.27
C PHE A 217 8.52 -3.37 -15.11
N LEU A 218 7.78 -3.04 -16.15
CA LEU A 218 7.05 -4.02 -16.98
C LEU A 218 7.43 -3.82 -18.45
N ASP A 219 7.67 -4.92 -19.15
CA ASP A 219 7.84 -5.02 -20.60
C ASP A 219 6.78 -5.92 -21.26
N GLY A 220 5.91 -6.51 -20.45
CA GLY A 220 4.86 -7.45 -20.84
C GLY A 220 3.96 -7.80 -19.65
N PRO A 221 3.02 -8.74 -19.82
CA PRO A 221 2.02 -9.10 -18.82
C PRO A 221 2.58 -9.98 -17.68
N SER A 222 3.83 -9.81 -17.32
CA SER A 222 4.52 -10.55 -16.26
C SER A 222 4.93 -9.62 -15.12
N LEU A 223 4.82 -10.10 -13.88
CA LEU A 223 5.33 -9.42 -12.69
C LEU A 223 6.76 -9.84 -12.31
N ALA A 224 7.42 -10.64 -13.13
CA ALA A 224 8.83 -10.98 -12.94
C ALA A 224 9.72 -9.74 -13.10
N VAL A 225 10.93 -9.82 -12.57
CA VAL A 225 11.93 -8.78 -12.78
C VAL A 225 12.18 -8.62 -14.28
N THR A 226 11.99 -7.42 -14.79
CA THR A 226 12.13 -7.10 -16.20
C THR A 226 13.59 -7.13 -16.62
N SER A 227 13.88 -7.80 -17.75
CA SER A 227 15.18 -7.80 -18.39
C SER A 227 15.00 -7.55 -19.88
N VAL A 228 15.53 -6.44 -20.39
CA VAL A 228 15.49 -6.09 -21.82
C VAL A 228 16.88 -6.16 -22.44
N THR A 229 16.97 -6.67 -23.67
CA THR A 229 18.21 -6.72 -24.41
C THR A 229 18.18 -5.71 -25.55
N VAL A 230 19.24 -4.91 -25.62
CA VAL A 230 19.42 -3.83 -26.62
C VAL A 230 20.84 -3.87 -27.17
N HIS A 231 21.12 -3.07 -28.21
CA HIS A 231 22.47 -2.93 -28.77
C HIS A 231 23.12 -1.63 -28.31
N VAL A 232 24.44 -1.57 -28.43
CA VAL A 232 25.18 -0.32 -28.20
C VAL A 232 24.63 0.77 -29.12
N GLY A 233 24.29 1.90 -28.51
CA GLY A 233 23.67 3.06 -29.17
C GLY A 233 22.17 3.14 -29.09
N ASP A 234 21.50 2.06 -28.66
CA ASP A 234 20.04 2.06 -28.46
C ASP A 234 19.61 2.94 -27.25
N ILE A 235 18.37 3.39 -27.31
CA ILE A 235 17.74 4.19 -26.26
C ILE A 235 16.66 3.35 -25.61
N VAL A 236 16.72 3.23 -24.29
CA VAL A 236 15.65 2.67 -23.47
C VAL A 236 14.82 3.79 -22.88
N THR A 237 13.51 3.68 -22.96
CA THR A 237 12.56 4.65 -22.42
C THR A 237 11.66 4.01 -21.37
N TRP A 238 11.59 4.60 -20.20
CA TRP A 238 10.67 4.23 -19.12
C TRP A 238 9.57 5.28 -19.03
N THR A 239 8.32 4.83 -18.99
CA THR A 239 7.16 5.74 -18.83
C THR A 239 6.36 5.33 -17.60
N ASN A 240 6.14 6.27 -16.68
CA ASN A 240 5.29 6.02 -15.51
C ASN A 240 3.81 6.00 -15.95
N GLN A 241 3.19 4.83 -15.87
CA GLN A 241 1.77 4.61 -16.16
C GLN A 241 0.92 4.52 -14.87
N SER A 242 1.50 4.81 -13.71
CA SER A 242 0.77 5.00 -12.45
C SER A 242 0.19 6.41 -12.38
N ASN A 243 -1.04 6.55 -11.92
CA ASN A 243 -1.65 7.86 -11.68
C ASN A 243 -1.59 8.30 -10.21
N ASN A 244 -1.11 7.44 -9.32
CA ASN A 244 -1.10 7.65 -7.86
C ASN A 244 0.20 7.20 -7.17
N ALA A 245 1.21 6.77 -7.93
CA ALA A 245 2.52 6.42 -7.40
C ALA A 245 3.64 7.09 -8.22
N PRO A 246 4.56 7.83 -7.59
CA PRO A 246 5.76 8.34 -8.23
C PRO A 246 6.80 7.22 -8.39
N HIS A 247 7.63 7.30 -9.45
CA HIS A 247 8.73 6.37 -9.66
C HIS A 247 10.03 7.10 -9.99
N THR A 248 11.16 6.40 -9.89
CA THR A 248 12.45 6.83 -10.40
C THR A 248 13.08 5.71 -11.24
N VAL A 249 14.03 6.07 -12.08
CA VAL A 249 14.95 5.13 -12.72
C VAL A 249 16.36 5.53 -12.29
N THR A 250 16.98 4.68 -11.49
CA THR A 250 18.32 4.95 -10.94
C THR A 250 19.25 3.80 -11.29
N ILE A 251 20.42 4.12 -11.83
CA ILE A 251 21.47 3.17 -12.24
C ILE A 251 22.77 3.58 -11.57
N ALA A 252 23.37 2.68 -10.78
CA ALA A 252 24.67 2.91 -10.17
C ALA A 252 25.81 2.67 -11.18
N PRO A 253 27.00 3.23 -10.98
CA PRO A 253 28.18 2.84 -11.73
C PRO A 253 28.45 1.34 -11.63
N VAL A 254 28.99 0.73 -12.68
CA VAL A 254 29.30 -0.70 -12.68
C VAL A 254 30.24 -1.05 -11.51
N GLY A 255 29.85 -2.08 -10.74
CA GLY A 255 30.60 -2.55 -9.56
C GLY A 255 30.45 -1.68 -8.31
N ALA A 256 29.72 -0.56 -8.37
CA ALA A 256 29.38 0.22 -7.19
C ALA A 256 28.06 -0.25 -6.57
N PRO A 257 27.89 -0.20 -5.25
CA PRO A 257 26.60 -0.40 -4.63
C PRO A 257 25.64 0.72 -5.01
N PHE A 258 24.32 0.42 -5.02
CA PHE A 258 23.33 1.48 -5.15
C PHE A 258 23.48 2.47 -4.00
N PRO A 259 23.54 3.77 -4.28
CA PRO A 259 23.63 4.77 -3.22
C PRO A 259 22.27 4.89 -2.51
N ILE A 260 22.31 5.09 -1.21
CA ILE A 260 21.13 5.49 -0.44
C ILE A 260 20.84 6.95 -0.77
N LEU A 261 19.92 7.18 -1.70
CA LEU A 261 19.50 8.51 -2.12
C LEU A 261 18.12 8.84 -1.54
N ASN A 262 17.88 10.12 -1.32
CA ASN A 262 16.52 10.60 -1.13
C ASN A 262 15.74 10.35 -2.43
N PRO A 263 14.57 9.64 -2.40
CA PRO A 263 13.74 9.42 -3.59
C PRO A 263 13.35 10.71 -4.34
N PHE A 264 13.34 11.85 -3.65
CA PHE A 264 13.10 13.17 -4.25
C PHE A 264 14.38 13.86 -4.73
N ALA A 265 15.52 13.15 -4.80
CA ALA A 265 16.74 13.72 -5.33
C ALA A 265 16.54 14.22 -6.78
N PRO A 266 17.18 15.34 -7.18
CA PRO A 266 17.06 15.87 -8.53
C PRO A 266 17.67 14.90 -9.57
N PRO A 267 17.26 15.01 -10.85
CA PRO A 267 17.90 14.26 -11.93
C PRO A 267 19.41 14.48 -11.96
N THR A 268 20.17 13.41 -12.25
CA THR A 268 21.62 13.44 -12.38
C THR A 268 22.14 12.46 -13.44
N GLY A 269 23.34 12.63 -13.93
CA GLY A 269 24.02 11.73 -14.89
C GLY A 269 23.58 11.88 -16.34
N GLY A 270 22.62 12.77 -16.65
CA GLY A 270 22.18 13.03 -18.02
C GLY A 270 21.42 11.89 -18.67
N ASN A 271 21.50 11.78 -20.01
CA ASN A 271 20.71 10.86 -20.83
C ASN A 271 21.59 9.86 -21.65
N VAL A 272 22.86 9.74 -21.31
CA VAL A 272 23.81 8.79 -21.89
C VAL A 272 24.49 8.01 -20.79
N TYR A 273 24.56 6.69 -20.93
CA TYR A 273 25.12 5.81 -19.92
C TYR A 273 26.18 4.88 -20.53
N ASP A 274 27.37 4.93 -19.95
CA ASP A 274 28.53 4.13 -20.31
C ASP A 274 29.02 3.19 -19.19
N GLY A 275 28.29 3.14 -18.09
CA GLY A 275 28.64 2.32 -16.91
C GLY A 275 29.49 3.03 -15.86
N THR A 276 29.95 4.27 -16.09
CA THR A 276 30.92 4.94 -15.19
C THR A 276 30.33 5.90 -14.18
N MET A 277 29.10 6.37 -14.42
CA MET A 277 28.47 7.39 -13.57
C MET A 277 27.17 6.92 -12.98
N LEU A 278 26.76 7.55 -11.86
CA LEU A 278 25.40 7.43 -11.35
C LEU A 278 24.45 8.19 -12.27
N VAL A 279 23.39 7.52 -12.69
CA VAL A 279 22.25 8.13 -13.38
C VAL A 279 20.99 8.01 -12.51
N ASN A 280 20.28 9.11 -12.35
CA ASN A 280 18.97 9.15 -11.68
C ASN A 280 18.02 10.02 -12.51
N SER A 281 16.86 9.49 -12.86
CA SER A 281 15.83 10.22 -13.60
C SER A 281 15.23 11.41 -12.82
N GLY A 282 15.41 11.46 -11.50
CA GLY A 282 14.53 12.21 -10.62
C GLY A 282 13.13 11.57 -10.58
N VAL A 283 12.18 12.26 -9.97
CA VAL A 283 10.81 11.75 -9.82
C VAL A 283 10.06 11.79 -11.14
N LEU A 284 9.59 10.65 -11.57
CA LEU A 284 8.66 10.48 -12.68
C LEU A 284 7.24 10.43 -12.13
N PHE A 285 6.48 11.50 -12.28
CA PHE A 285 5.05 11.52 -12.00
C PHE A 285 4.26 10.87 -13.12
N SER A 286 2.95 10.69 -12.94
CA SER A 286 2.05 10.08 -13.93
C SER A 286 2.26 10.63 -15.34
N GLY A 287 2.46 9.74 -16.29
CA GLY A 287 2.70 10.06 -17.71
C GLY A 287 4.11 10.57 -18.03
N ALA A 288 4.95 10.85 -17.04
CA ALA A 288 6.33 11.27 -17.29
C ALA A 288 7.19 10.12 -17.81
N SER A 289 8.16 10.45 -18.66
CA SER A 289 9.10 9.49 -19.24
C SER A 289 10.53 9.91 -19.00
N PHE A 290 11.41 8.91 -18.90
CA PHE A 290 12.85 9.06 -18.88
C PHE A 290 13.46 8.18 -19.96
N SER A 291 14.42 8.73 -20.72
CA SER A 291 15.11 8.01 -21.80
C SER A 291 16.60 8.04 -21.60
N LEU A 292 17.26 6.88 -21.79
CA LEU A 292 18.69 6.73 -21.59
C LEU A 292 19.30 5.95 -22.76
N LYS A 293 20.34 6.53 -23.37
CA LYS A 293 21.12 5.90 -24.42
C LYS A 293 22.27 5.10 -23.81
N PHE A 294 22.39 3.81 -24.17
CA PHE A 294 23.48 2.96 -23.71
C PHE A 294 24.60 2.92 -24.74
N THR A 295 25.84 3.20 -24.31
CA THR A 295 27.01 3.33 -25.23
C THR A 295 28.09 2.28 -25.00
N THR A 296 27.90 1.39 -24.03
CA THR A 296 28.87 0.35 -23.68
C THR A 296 28.17 -0.98 -23.48
N VAL A 297 28.78 -2.08 -23.95
CA VAL A 297 28.33 -3.45 -23.71
C VAL A 297 28.37 -3.76 -22.21
N GLY A 298 27.34 -4.41 -21.71
CA GLY A 298 27.26 -4.79 -20.29
C GLY A 298 25.87 -5.17 -19.82
N THR A 299 25.77 -5.51 -18.55
CA THR A 299 24.52 -5.77 -17.86
C THR A 299 24.34 -4.72 -16.77
N PHE A 300 23.29 -3.92 -16.88
CA PHE A 300 23.07 -2.74 -16.07
C PHE A 300 21.76 -2.89 -15.31
N THR A 301 21.86 -2.98 -13.97
CA THR A 301 20.68 -3.01 -13.10
C THR A 301 20.22 -1.60 -12.80
N TYR A 302 18.92 -1.39 -12.83
CA TYR A 302 18.26 -0.15 -12.43
C TYR A 302 17.16 -0.43 -11.42
N GLN A 303 16.84 0.58 -10.60
CA GLN A 303 15.83 0.47 -9.55
C GLN A 303 15.02 1.75 -9.39
N CYS A 304 13.85 1.63 -8.76
CA CYS A 304 13.06 2.76 -8.29
C CYS A 304 13.41 3.06 -6.83
N LEU A 305 13.82 4.28 -6.50
CA LEU A 305 14.22 4.69 -5.15
C LEU A 305 13.03 4.76 -4.15
N PHE A 306 11.79 4.74 -4.62
CA PHE A 306 10.63 4.68 -3.75
C PHE A 306 10.25 3.24 -3.38
N HIS A 307 10.61 2.25 -4.24
CA HIS A 307 10.04 0.90 -4.21
C HIS A 307 11.12 -0.20 -4.36
N ASP A 308 12.37 0.08 -4.00
CA ASP A 308 13.50 -0.85 -4.15
C ASP A 308 13.67 -1.82 -2.98
N ASP A 309 13.40 -1.36 -1.76
CA ASP A 309 13.68 -2.14 -0.55
C ASP A 309 12.68 -3.30 -0.31
N THR A 310 11.40 -3.03 -0.46
CA THR A 310 10.33 -3.97 -0.11
C THR A 310 9.58 -4.48 -1.34
N GLU A 311 9.27 -3.61 -2.28
CA GLU A 311 8.54 -3.95 -3.50
C GLU A 311 9.42 -4.61 -4.55
N HIS A 312 10.76 -4.52 -4.43
CA HIS A 312 11.72 -5.04 -5.40
C HIS A 312 11.47 -4.54 -6.82
N MET A 313 11.17 -3.22 -6.95
CA MET A 313 11.00 -2.59 -8.25
C MET A 313 12.35 -2.35 -8.91
N ILE A 314 12.89 -3.44 -9.45
CA ILE A 314 14.23 -3.54 -10.06
C ILE A 314 14.07 -4.09 -11.48
N GLY A 315 14.96 -3.68 -12.37
CA GLY A 315 15.05 -4.23 -13.73
C GLY A 315 16.50 -4.26 -14.24
N THR A 316 16.69 -4.84 -15.40
CA THR A 316 18.01 -5.00 -16.00
C THR A 316 17.98 -4.65 -17.49
N VAL A 317 18.97 -3.86 -17.95
CA VAL A 317 19.26 -3.64 -19.38
C VAL A 317 20.51 -4.43 -19.73
N ILE A 318 20.40 -5.34 -20.69
CA ILE A 318 21.52 -6.10 -21.26
C ILE A 318 21.89 -5.43 -22.59
N VAL A 319 23.09 -4.89 -22.68
CA VAL A 319 23.61 -4.22 -23.88
C VAL A 319 24.62 -5.11 -24.56
N GLN A 320 24.44 -5.41 -25.86
CA GLN A 320 25.28 -6.29 -26.64
C GLN A 320 25.67 -5.68 -28.00
#